data_88179d171f0bb54ebee05ede309906c8
#
_entry.id   88179d171f0bb54ebee05ede309906c8
#
_cell.length_a   1.000
_cell.length_b   1.000
_cell.length_c   1.000
_cell.angle_alpha   90.00
_cell.angle_beta   90.00
_cell.angle_gamma   90.00
#
_symmetry.space_group_name_H-M   'P 1'
#
loop_
_entity.id
_entity.type
_entity.pdbx_description
1 polymer ?
#
loop_
_entity_poly.entity_id
_entity_poly.type
_entity_poly.pdbx_seq_one_letter_code
_entity_poly.pdbx_strand_id
1 'polypeptide(L)'
;MLMEVGLQTKKLKVIGLIPTRLGSTRLPAKALLPIGNLPLIIHTYRRAKLSKLLDDVVICCDNQQTIKVAKKFNAKCVLTSIHHKNGGERIAEYVQKQKSKYDLILDIQGDEPLISPYHIDDLIRFHKNNFDADIILPTLKVKSPGNQNLIKVVTNKKKEVMYLSR
;
A
#
# COMPACT_ATOMS: atom_id res chain seq x y z
N MET A 1 -16.96 45.01 -3.01
CA MET A 1 -17.63 43.71 -3.20
C MET A 1 -16.59 42.74 -3.75
N LEU A 2 -15.84 42.07 -2.85
CA LEU A 2 -14.81 41.09 -3.22
C LEU A 2 -15.52 39.76 -3.48
N MET A 3 -15.50 39.29 -4.73
CA MET A 3 -15.96 37.94 -5.05
C MET A 3 -14.91 36.96 -4.52
N GLU A 4 -15.23 36.22 -3.47
CA GLU A 4 -14.51 35.01 -3.11
C GLU A 4 -14.74 33.97 -4.22
N VAL A 5 -13.72 33.77 -5.04
CA VAL A 5 -13.68 32.64 -5.95
C VAL A 5 -13.39 31.40 -5.10
N GLY A 6 -14.48 30.75 -4.65
CA GLY A 6 -14.39 29.46 -3.99
C GLY A 6 -13.77 28.43 -4.92
N LEU A 7 -12.46 28.24 -4.83
CA LEU A 7 -11.78 27.08 -5.40
C LEU A 7 -12.37 25.84 -4.71
N GLN A 8 -13.36 25.21 -5.35
CA GLN A 8 -13.77 23.85 -5.00
C GLN A 8 -12.57 22.93 -5.22
N THR A 9 -11.80 22.68 -4.16
CA THR A 9 -10.73 21.69 -4.19
C THR A 9 -11.37 20.33 -4.45
N LYS A 10 -11.20 19.80 -5.66
CA LYS A 10 -11.67 18.46 -6.05
C LYS A 10 -11.18 17.46 -5.00
N LYS A 11 -12.12 16.77 -4.34
CA LYS A 11 -11.76 15.71 -3.39
C LYS A 11 -10.99 14.62 -4.13
N LEU A 12 -9.74 14.41 -3.77
CA LEU A 12 -8.89 13.36 -4.34
C LEU A 12 -9.42 11.99 -3.95
N LYS A 13 -9.46 11.09 -4.93
CA LYS A 13 -9.77 9.67 -4.72
C LYS A 13 -8.51 8.89 -4.42
N VAL A 14 -8.48 8.20 -3.30
CA VAL A 14 -7.31 7.49 -2.78
C VAL A 14 -7.61 6.02 -2.61
N ILE A 15 -6.73 5.15 -3.12
CA ILE A 15 -6.87 3.70 -2.95
C ILE A 15 -5.65 3.09 -2.26
N GLY A 16 -5.89 2.17 -1.32
CA GLY A 16 -4.89 1.28 -0.77
C GLY A 16 -4.85 -0.03 -1.56
N LEU A 17 -3.71 -0.40 -2.10
CA LEU A 17 -3.49 -1.65 -2.80
C LEU A 17 -2.55 -2.54 -2.01
N ILE A 18 -2.95 -3.79 -1.79
CA ILE A 18 -2.22 -4.77 -0.99
C ILE A 18 -1.72 -5.88 -1.92
N PRO A 19 -0.48 -5.77 -2.46
CA PRO A 19 0.07 -6.81 -3.32
C PRO A 19 0.41 -8.04 -2.49
N THR A 20 0.07 -9.23 -3.00
CA THR A 20 0.40 -10.50 -2.37
C THR A 20 0.65 -11.60 -3.39
N ARG A 21 1.52 -12.55 -3.03
CA ARG A 21 1.80 -13.76 -3.81
C ARG A 21 1.92 -14.96 -2.89
N LEU A 22 1.57 -16.15 -3.38
CA LEU A 22 1.77 -17.39 -2.61
C LEU A 22 3.21 -17.92 -2.69
N GLY A 23 3.96 -17.56 -3.72
CA GLY A 23 5.34 -18.00 -3.96
C GLY A 23 6.36 -17.34 -3.04
N SER A 24 6.12 -17.31 -1.74
CA SER A 24 7.11 -16.87 -0.75
C SER A 24 8.13 -17.97 -0.52
N THR A 25 9.41 -17.70 -0.79
CA THR A 25 10.51 -18.68 -0.65
C THR A 25 10.83 -19.04 0.80
N ARG A 26 10.76 -18.08 1.72
CA ARG A 26 11.06 -18.27 3.17
C ARG A 26 9.91 -18.93 3.93
N LEU A 27 8.67 -18.63 3.59
CA LEU A 27 7.48 -19.16 4.23
C LEU A 27 6.37 -19.32 3.18
N PRO A 28 6.15 -20.53 2.64
CA PRO A 28 5.16 -20.77 1.60
C PRO A 28 3.76 -20.33 2.04
N ALA A 29 3.02 -19.72 1.11
CA ALA A 29 1.67 -19.23 1.34
C ALA A 29 1.51 -18.29 2.56
N LYS A 30 2.57 -17.57 2.95
CA LYS A 30 2.63 -16.70 4.14
C LYS A 30 1.37 -15.84 4.31
N ALA A 31 0.87 -15.26 3.24
CA ALA A 31 -0.30 -14.38 3.26
C ALA A 31 -1.58 -15.06 3.77
N LEU A 32 -1.68 -16.38 3.62
CA LEU A 32 -2.86 -17.18 4.01
C LEU A 32 -2.69 -17.88 5.36
N LEU A 33 -1.50 -17.82 5.97
CA LEU A 33 -1.28 -18.41 7.29
C LEU A 33 -2.09 -17.66 8.35
N PRO A 34 -2.71 -18.39 9.29
CA PRO A 34 -3.52 -17.78 10.33
C PRO A 34 -2.67 -17.08 11.38
N ILE A 35 -3.12 -15.89 11.79
CA ILE A 35 -2.72 -15.24 13.03
C ILE A 35 -3.98 -15.20 13.90
N GLY A 36 -4.02 -16.01 14.95
CA GLY A 36 -5.27 -16.27 15.66
C GLY A 36 -6.31 -16.90 14.73
N ASN A 37 -7.45 -16.26 14.59
CA ASN A 37 -8.59 -16.78 13.81
C ASN A 37 -8.69 -16.22 12.38
N LEU A 38 -7.74 -15.41 11.93
CA LEU A 38 -7.77 -14.77 10.61
C LEU A 38 -6.46 -14.97 9.85
N PRO A 39 -6.51 -15.14 8.51
CA PRO A 39 -5.32 -15.10 7.67
C PRO A 39 -4.57 -13.76 7.78
N LEU A 40 -3.24 -13.80 7.70
CA LEU A 40 -2.39 -12.62 7.79
C LEU A 40 -2.84 -11.49 6.85
N ILE A 41 -3.14 -11.80 5.59
CA ILE A 41 -3.58 -10.81 4.60
C ILE A 41 -4.91 -10.13 4.97
N ILE A 42 -5.78 -10.85 5.68
CA ILE A 42 -7.07 -10.30 6.11
C ILE A 42 -6.89 -9.34 7.29
N HIS A 43 -5.91 -9.58 8.18
CA HIS A 43 -5.55 -8.59 9.19
C HIS A 43 -5.09 -7.29 8.56
N THR A 44 -4.14 -7.35 7.61
CA THR A 44 -3.65 -6.17 6.88
C THR A 44 -4.80 -5.43 6.18
N TYR A 45 -5.65 -6.17 5.46
CA TYR A 45 -6.81 -5.59 4.77
C TYR A 45 -7.75 -4.86 5.74
N ARG A 46 -8.14 -5.52 6.84
CA ARG A 46 -9.05 -4.93 7.84
C ARG A 46 -8.44 -3.71 8.52
N ARG A 47 -7.13 -3.75 8.82
CA ARG A 47 -6.42 -2.60 9.39
C ARG A 47 -6.40 -1.42 8.43
N ALA A 48 -6.08 -1.65 7.15
CA ALA A 48 -6.09 -0.61 6.12
C ALA A 48 -7.50 0.01 5.96
N LYS A 49 -8.55 -0.80 6.02
CA LYS A 49 -9.96 -0.35 5.95
C LYS A 49 -10.38 0.59 7.09
N LEU A 50 -9.61 0.67 8.18
CA LEU A 50 -9.87 1.63 9.27
C LEU A 50 -9.34 3.03 8.97
N SER A 51 -8.56 3.22 7.90
CA SER A 51 -8.15 4.55 7.44
C SER A 51 -9.39 5.37 7.05
N LYS A 52 -9.39 6.65 7.44
CA LYS A 52 -10.48 7.59 7.13
C LYS A 52 -10.31 8.27 5.78
N LEU A 53 -9.11 8.19 5.20
CA LEU A 53 -8.76 8.89 3.96
C LEU A 53 -8.63 7.96 2.76
N LEU A 54 -8.69 6.64 2.93
CA LEU A 54 -8.81 5.70 1.83
C LEU A 54 -10.26 5.59 1.38
N ASP A 55 -10.53 5.82 0.10
CA ASP A 55 -11.86 5.59 -0.51
C ASP A 55 -12.08 4.11 -0.78
N ASP A 56 -11.01 3.35 -1.05
CA ASP A 56 -11.09 1.90 -1.25
C ASP A 56 -9.80 1.18 -0.83
N VAL A 57 -9.92 -0.13 -0.58
CA VAL A 57 -8.79 -1.04 -0.33
C VAL A 57 -9.00 -2.31 -1.12
N VAL A 58 -7.97 -2.77 -1.84
CA VAL A 58 -8.05 -3.97 -2.67
C VAL A 58 -6.79 -4.82 -2.52
N ILE A 59 -6.98 -6.12 -2.32
CA ILE A 59 -5.90 -7.11 -2.38
C ILE A 59 -5.63 -7.46 -3.84
N CYS A 60 -4.39 -7.34 -4.30
CA CYS A 60 -3.95 -7.74 -5.63
C CYS A 60 -3.15 -9.05 -5.50
N CYS A 61 -3.67 -10.17 -6.01
CA CYS A 61 -3.06 -11.49 -5.82
C CYS A 61 -2.81 -12.22 -7.15
N ASP A 62 -1.99 -13.28 -7.09
CA ASP A 62 -1.60 -14.10 -8.24
C ASP A 62 -2.30 -15.47 -8.32
N ASN A 63 -3.26 -15.73 -7.42
CA ASN A 63 -3.83 -17.06 -7.34
C ASN A 63 -5.28 -17.08 -6.86
N GLN A 64 -6.01 -18.13 -7.26
CA GLN A 64 -7.41 -18.31 -6.92
C GLN A 64 -7.66 -18.66 -5.45
N GLN A 65 -6.68 -19.22 -4.76
CA GLN A 65 -6.82 -19.56 -3.33
C GLN A 65 -6.95 -18.29 -2.51
N THR A 66 -6.15 -17.26 -2.79
CA THR A 66 -6.27 -15.95 -2.12
C THR A 66 -7.61 -15.30 -2.42
N ILE A 67 -8.11 -15.38 -3.66
CA ILE A 67 -9.47 -14.90 -4.02
C ILE A 67 -10.54 -15.58 -3.16
N LYS A 68 -10.50 -16.93 -3.05
CA LYS A 68 -11.47 -17.69 -2.25
C LYS A 68 -11.44 -17.28 -0.78
N VAL A 69 -10.24 -17.13 -0.22
CA VAL A 69 -10.06 -16.67 1.18
C VAL A 69 -10.57 -15.25 1.36
N ALA A 70 -10.20 -14.32 0.50
CA ALA A 70 -10.66 -12.94 0.56
C ALA A 70 -12.21 -12.85 0.50
N LYS A 71 -12.84 -13.60 -0.41
CA LYS A 71 -14.29 -13.67 -0.53
C LYS A 71 -14.96 -14.17 0.77
N LYS A 72 -14.40 -15.19 1.43
CA LYS A 72 -14.92 -15.71 2.72
C LYS A 72 -14.96 -14.62 3.81
N PHE A 73 -14.05 -13.65 3.77
CA PHE A 73 -13.97 -12.57 4.74
C PHE A 73 -14.48 -11.22 4.22
N ASN A 74 -15.23 -11.21 3.10
CA ASN A 74 -15.76 -10.00 2.46
C ASN A 74 -14.66 -8.96 2.12
N ALA A 75 -13.45 -9.41 1.80
CA ALA A 75 -12.36 -8.56 1.38
C ALA A 75 -12.34 -8.42 -0.14
N LYS A 76 -12.21 -7.19 -0.65
CA LYS A 76 -12.04 -6.95 -2.08
C LYS A 76 -10.70 -7.51 -2.53
N CYS A 77 -10.73 -8.37 -3.53
CA CYS A 77 -9.53 -9.02 -4.07
C CYS A 77 -9.65 -9.19 -5.57
N VAL A 78 -8.55 -8.96 -6.28
CA VAL A 78 -8.47 -9.12 -7.73
C VAL A 78 -7.33 -10.04 -8.11
N LEU A 79 -7.53 -10.81 -9.16
CA LEU A 79 -6.48 -11.63 -9.77
C LEU A 79 -5.65 -10.75 -10.70
N THR A 80 -4.35 -10.86 -10.58
CA THR A 80 -3.33 -10.22 -11.43
C THR A 80 -2.38 -11.28 -11.98
N SER A 81 -1.54 -10.92 -12.93
CA SER A 81 -0.61 -11.85 -13.56
C SER A 81 0.31 -12.53 -12.54
N ILE A 82 0.56 -13.83 -12.75
CA ILE A 82 1.56 -14.60 -11.99
C ILE A 82 3.01 -14.22 -12.36
N HIS A 83 3.20 -13.57 -13.50
CA HIS A 83 4.52 -13.24 -14.05
C HIS A 83 5.13 -11.97 -13.45
N HIS A 84 4.40 -11.23 -12.61
CA HIS A 84 4.94 -10.06 -11.95
C HIS A 84 6.09 -10.40 -11.02
N LYS A 85 7.20 -9.69 -11.18
CA LYS A 85 8.43 -9.89 -10.40
C LYS A 85 8.33 -9.34 -8.98
N ASN A 86 7.52 -8.30 -8.79
CA ASN A 86 7.39 -7.58 -7.52
C ASN A 86 5.97 -7.04 -7.28
N GLY A 87 5.73 -6.47 -6.09
CA GLY A 87 4.45 -5.89 -5.71
C GLY A 87 4.07 -4.67 -6.56
N GLY A 88 5.03 -3.82 -6.90
CA GLY A 88 4.80 -2.61 -7.71
C GLY A 88 4.23 -2.93 -9.09
N GLU A 89 4.79 -3.92 -9.81
CA GLU A 89 4.25 -4.36 -11.10
C GLU A 89 2.80 -4.87 -10.99
N ARG A 90 2.49 -5.56 -9.89
CA ARG A 90 1.14 -6.07 -9.61
C ARG A 90 0.15 -4.94 -9.36
N ILE A 91 0.56 -3.93 -8.60
CA ILE A 91 -0.22 -2.71 -8.37
C ILE A 91 -0.43 -1.96 -9.70
N ALA A 92 0.62 -1.81 -10.50
CA ALA A 92 0.56 -1.13 -11.79
C ALA A 92 -0.46 -1.77 -12.74
N GLU A 93 -0.49 -3.12 -12.84
CA GLU A 93 -1.51 -3.82 -13.64
C GLU A 93 -2.93 -3.45 -13.20
N TYR A 94 -3.19 -3.45 -11.89
CA TYR A 94 -4.51 -3.09 -11.38
C TYR A 94 -4.88 -1.66 -11.74
N VAL A 95 -3.96 -0.71 -11.51
CA VAL A 95 -4.19 0.72 -11.76
C VAL A 95 -4.46 0.99 -13.24
N GLN A 96 -3.69 0.39 -14.15
CA GLN A 96 -3.90 0.52 -15.59
C GLN A 96 -5.30 0.06 -16.01
N LYS A 97 -5.79 -1.03 -15.43
CA LYS A 97 -7.15 -1.56 -15.70
C LYS A 97 -8.26 -0.65 -15.16
N GLN A 98 -7.98 0.21 -14.17
CA GLN A 98 -8.98 1.14 -13.59
C GLN A 98 -9.13 2.46 -14.36
N LYS A 99 -8.39 2.70 -15.46
CA LYS A 99 -8.48 3.89 -16.32
C LYS A 99 -8.47 5.20 -15.51
N SER A 100 -7.47 5.39 -14.68
CA SER A 100 -7.27 6.63 -13.88
C SER A 100 -8.42 6.96 -12.91
N LYS A 101 -9.06 5.97 -12.34
CA LYS A 101 -10.15 6.16 -11.37
C LYS A 101 -9.70 6.81 -10.05
N TYR A 102 -8.42 6.69 -9.69
CA TYR A 102 -7.85 7.17 -8.43
C TYR A 102 -6.73 8.18 -8.69
N ASP A 103 -6.67 9.19 -7.84
CA ASP A 103 -5.66 10.26 -7.91
C ASP A 103 -4.38 9.88 -7.12
N LEU A 104 -4.53 9.12 -6.01
CA LEU A 104 -3.41 8.62 -5.20
C LEU A 104 -3.53 7.11 -4.98
N ILE A 105 -2.39 6.45 -5.00
CA ILE A 105 -2.28 5.00 -4.80
C ILE A 105 -1.31 4.74 -3.64
N LEU A 106 -1.77 4.01 -2.62
CA LEU A 106 -0.91 3.52 -1.54
C LEU A 106 -0.56 2.06 -1.79
N ASP A 107 0.74 1.76 -1.83
CA ASP A 107 1.26 0.39 -1.69
C ASP A 107 1.30 0.02 -0.21
N ILE A 108 0.45 -0.92 0.19
CA ILE A 108 0.37 -1.44 1.57
C ILE A 108 0.90 -2.86 1.57
N GLN A 109 2.02 -3.08 2.27
CA GLN A 109 2.66 -4.39 2.29
C GLN A 109 1.76 -5.46 2.92
N GLY A 110 1.50 -6.56 2.19
CA GLY A 110 0.57 -7.61 2.60
C GLY A 110 0.96 -8.36 3.86
N ASP A 111 2.19 -8.19 4.35
CA ASP A 111 2.72 -8.82 5.56
C ASP A 111 2.84 -7.87 6.76
N GLU A 112 2.12 -6.77 6.74
CA GLU A 112 2.03 -5.82 7.87
C GLU A 112 0.66 -5.87 8.58
N PRO A 113 0.36 -6.94 9.34
CA PRO A 113 -0.93 -7.11 10.01
C PRO A 113 -1.24 -6.06 11.07
N LEU A 114 -0.23 -5.32 11.54
CA LEU A 114 -0.34 -4.27 12.54
C LEU A 114 -0.22 -2.86 11.96
N ILE A 115 -0.30 -2.70 10.63
CA ILE A 115 -0.22 -1.37 10.02
C ILE A 115 -1.18 -0.38 10.68
N SER A 116 -0.69 0.81 11.00
CA SER A 116 -1.49 1.84 11.63
C SER A 116 -2.37 2.58 10.61
N PRO A 117 -3.70 2.60 10.78
CA PRO A 117 -4.57 3.41 9.94
C PRO A 117 -4.27 4.91 10.05
N TYR A 118 -3.78 5.36 11.19
CA TYR A 118 -3.35 6.76 11.38
C TYR A 118 -2.11 7.08 10.53
N HIS A 119 -1.13 6.18 10.45
CA HIS A 119 0.04 6.39 9.57
C HIS A 119 -0.36 6.39 8.09
N ILE A 120 -1.35 5.60 7.69
CA ILE A 120 -1.94 5.67 6.36
C ILE A 120 -2.52 7.06 6.09
N ASP A 121 -3.34 7.55 7.01
CA ASP A 121 -3.97 8.87 6.89
C ASP A 121 -2.94 10.01 6.88
N ASP A 122 -1.90 9.93 7.73
CA ASP A 122 -0.83 10.92 7.78
C ASP A 122 -0.01 10.95 6.48
N LEU A 123 0.29 9.79 5.90
CA LEU A 123 0.99 9.69 4.62
C LEU A 123 0.17 10.32 3.48
N ILE A 124 -1.14 10.08 3.46
CA ILE A 124 -2.04 10.69 2.48
C ILE A 124 -2.10 12.21 2.65
N ARG A 125 -2.19 12.73 3.88
CA ARG A 125 -2.15 14.18 4.16
C ARG A 125 -0.82 14.78 3.73
N PHE A 126 0.28 14.10 4.04
CA PHE A 126 1.62 14.55 3.65
C PHE A 126 1.75 14.66 2.13
N HIS A 127 1.31 13.65 1.38
CA HIS A 127 1.34 13.69 -0.09
C HIS A 127 0.46 14.81 -0.64
N LYS A 128 -0.72 15.02 -0.08
CA LYS A 128 -1.62 16.14 -0.49
C LYS A 128 -0.98 17.52 -0.33
N ASN A 129 -0.05 17.66 0.59
CA ASN A 129 0.68 18.91 0.83
C ASN A 129 2.01 18.99 0.06
N ASN A 130 2.38 17.94 -0.68
CA ASN A 130 3.63 17.82 -1.43
C ASN A 130 3.37 17.18 -2.80
N PHE A 131 2.47 17.77 -3.57
CA PHE A 131 2.02 17.26 -4.87
C PHE A 131 3.07 17.30 -5.98
N ASP A 132 4.14 18.00 -5.77
CA ASP A 132 5.34 18.04 -6.62
C ASP A 132 6.17 16.76 -6.53
N ALA A 133 5.94 15.94 -5.51
CA ALA A 133 6.57 14.64 -5.35
C ALA A 133 5.73 13.53 -5.98
N ASP A 134 6.29 12.82 -6.96
CA ASP A 134 5.63 11.66 -7.60
C ASP A 134 5.42 10.51 -6.61
N ILE A 135 6.37 10.30 -5.68
CA ILE A 135 6.35 9.20 -4.71
C ILE A 135 6.75 9.72 -3.32
N ILE A 136 5.96 9.36 -2.32
CA ILE A 136 6.29 9.57 -0.92
C ILE A 136 6.68 8.23 -0.29
N LEU A 137 7.88 8.16 0.30
CA LEU A 137 8.38 6.97 0.97
C LEU A 137 8.48 7.21 2.48
N PRO A 138 7.65 6.54 3.31
CA PRO A 138 7.75 6.64 4.76
C PRO A 138 9.03 5.95 5.25
N THR A 139 9.74 6.57 6.19
CA THR A 139 10.97 6.05 6.76
C THR A 139 10.99 6.17 8.28
N LEU A 140 11.71 5.27 8.94
CA LEU A 140 11.93 5.29 10.38
C LEU A 140 13.42 5.46 10.69
N LYS A 141 13.74 6.27 11.70
CA LYS A 141 15.09 6.30 12.27
C LYS A 141 15.35 5.03 13.05
N VAL A 142 16.42 4.33 12.73
CA VAL A 142 16.85 3.12 13.46
C VAL A 142 18.10 3.39 14.27
N LYS A 143 18.17 2.84 15.49
CA LYS A 143 19.32 3.02 16.39
C LYS A 143 20.55 2.21 15.96
N SER A 144 20.36 1.11 15.23
CA SER A 144 21.43 0.21 14.80
C SER A 144 21.35 -0.06 13.29
N PRO A 145 22.14 0.66 12.48
CA PRO A 145 22.11 0.53 11.02
C PRO A 145 22.78 -0.73 10.47
N GLY A 146 23.45 -1.53 11.32
CA GLY A 146 24.22 -2.71 10.90
C GLY A 146 23.39 -3.94 10.47
N ASN A 147 22.06 -3.93 10.59
CA ASN A 147 21.23 -5.04 10.15
C ASN A 147 21.11 -5.05 8.61
N GLN A 148 21.68 -6.08 7.97
CA GLN A 148 21.66 -6.28 6.51
C GLN A 148 20.24 -6.51 5.93
N ASN A 149 19.26 -6.87 6.76
CA ASN A 149 17.87 -7.03 6.33
C ASN A 149 17.09 -5.70 6.26
N LEU A 150 17.65 -4.61 6.79
CA LEU A 150 17.03 -3.29 6.71
C LEU A 150 17.42 -2.59 5.41
N ILE A 151 16.41 -2.12 4.69
CA ILE A 151 16.62 -1.22 3.56
C ILE A 151 16.88 0.18 4.13
N LYS A 152 18.04 0.73 3.79
CA LYS A 152 18.45 2.08 4.19
C LYS A 152 18.06 3.05 3.09
N VAL A 153 17.51 4.19 3.50
CA VAL A 153 17.15 5.26 2.58
C VAL A 153 18.21 6.36 2.69
N VAL A 154 18.83 6.70 1.57
CA VAL A 154 19.78 7.82 1.48
C VAL A 154 19.06 9.00 0.84
N THR A 155 19.09 10.15 1.52
CA THR A 155 18.42 11.37 1.07
C THR A 155 19.40 12.53 0.94
N ASN A 156 19.06 13.51 0.11
CA ASN A 156 19.73 14.79 0.06
C ASN A 156 19.26 15.71 1.22
N LYS A 157 19.80 16.94 1.28
CA LYS A 157 19.45 17.95 2.30
C LYS A 157 17.97 18.37 2.27
N LYS A 158 17.29 18.22 1.12
CA LYS A 158 15.86 18.49 0.92
C LYS A 158 14.96 17.31 1.30
N LYS A 159 15.54 16.19 1.80
CA LYS A 159 14.86 14.92 2.09
C LYS A 159 14.34 14.19 0.83
N GLU A 160 14.82 14.53 -0.35
CA GLU A 160 14.55 13.78 -1.57
C GLU A 160 15.37 12.49 -1.57
N VAL A 161 14.75 11.38 -1.94
CA VAL A 161 15.39 10.06 -1.97
C VAL A 161 16.39 10.00 -3.13
N MET A 162 17.65 9.73 -2.81
CA MET A 162 18.70 9.54 -3.81
C MET A 162 18.81 8.08 -4.24
N TYR A 163 18.81 7.16 -3.28
CA TYR A 163 18.82 5.71 -3.54
C TYR A 163 18.47 4.91 -2.29
N LEU A 164 18.16 3.63 -2.51
CA LEU A 164 17.91 2.63 -1.47
C LEU A 164 19.07 1.63 -1.46
N SER A 165 19.56 1.29 -0.25
CA SER A 165 20.67 0.33 -0.05
C SER A 165 20.31 -0.70 1.01
N ARG A 166 20.93 -1.88 0.91
CA ARG A 166 20.92 -2.91 1.97
C ARG A 166 22.28 -3.01 2.64
#